data_1721fb064007532507a857d0e9ff09aa
#
_entry.id   1721fb064007532507a857d0e9ff09aa
#
_cell.length_a   1.000
_cell.length_b   1.000
_cell.length_c   1.000
_cell.angle_alpha   90.00
_cell.angle_beta   90.00
_cell.angle_gamma   90.00
#
_symmetry.space_group_name_H-M   'P 1'
#
loop_
_entity.id
_entity.type
_entity.pdbx_description
1 polymer ?
#
loop_
_entity_poly.entity_id
_entity_poly.type
_entity_poly.pdbx_seq_one_letter_code
_entity_poly.pdbx_strand_id
1 'polypeptide(L)'
;MDNILGTLLNMNGKTKDNLEARQDLRKMNLRPKLHPFTAENNKTYLPAACFTMTKKEKTDFLQVLHDVRVPDGYSSNVSRCVKLKECTVGGLKSHDNHILMQQLLPIALRGTLSDKVVRPLMELSGFFRDICSKTLRVEDLDRLENRIPIILCQLEQIFPPGFFTIWCIWSYI
;
A
#
# COMPACT_ATOMS: atom_id res chain seq x y z
N MET A 1 4.89 -5.49 -1.64
CA MET A 1 3.91 -4.86 -2.56
C MET A 1 2.50 -5.45 -2.42
N ASP A 2 2.34 -6.75 -2.30
CA ASP A 2 1.01 -7.39 -2.25
C ASP A 2 0.08 -6.82 -1.18
N ASN A 3 0.58 -6.54 0.02
CA ASN A 3 -0.23 -5.93 1.07
C ASN A 3 -0.71 -4.51 0.70
N ILE A 4 0.16 -3.71 0.07
CA ILE A 4 -0.19 -2.34 -0.34
C ILE A 4 -1.25 -2.38 -1.44
N LEU A 5 -0.94 -3.01 -2.56
CA LEU A 5 -1.88 -3.10 -3.69
C LEU A 5 -3.16 -3.85 -3.31
N GLY A 6 -3.02 -4.98 -2.59
CA GLY A 6 -4.16 -5.77 -2.14
C GLY A 6 -5.13 -4.97 -1.29
N THR A 7 -4.60 -4.11 -0.41
CA THR A 7 -5.42 -3.31 0.51
C THR A 7 -5.99 -2.06 -0.17
N LEU A 8 -5.19 -1.30 -0.92
CA LEU A 8 -5.65 -0.10 -1.63
C LEU A 8 -6.72 -0.43 -2.69
N LEU A 9 -6.49 -1.50 -3.45
CA LEU A 9 -7.43 -1.96 -4.49
C LEU A 9 -8.56 -2.83 -3.93
N ASN A 10 -8.49 -3.18 -2.63
CA ASN A 10 -9.42 -4.11 -1.98
C ASN A 10 -9.55 -5.44 -2.76
N MET A 11 -8.40 -6.05 -3.06
CA MET A 11 -8.36 -7.28 -3.85
C MET A 11 -8.75 -8.48 -2.97
N ASN A 12 -9.70 -9.27 -3.45
CA ASN A 12 -10.16 -10.46 -2.72
C ASN A 12 -9.00 -11.44 -2.43
N GLY A 13 -8.91 -11.93 -1.19
CA GLY A 13 -7.86 -12.82 -0.71
C GLY A 13 -6.48 -12.16 -0.49
N LYS A 14 -6.29 -10.88 -0.88
CA LYS A 14 -5.03 -10.15 -0.71
C LYS A 14 -5.15 -8.92 0.19
N THR A 15 -6.35 -8.37 0.32
CA THR A 15 -6.58 -7.24 1.20
C THR A 15 -6.30 -7.60 2.67
N LYS A 16 -5.64 -6.69 3.38
CA LYS A 16 -5.43 -6.77 4.83
C LYS A 16 -6.54 -6.06 5.61
N ASP A 17 -7.46 -5.45 4.91
CA ASP A 17 -8.66 -4.82 5.46
C ASP A 17 -9.85 -5.78 5.27
N ASN A 18 -9.98 -6.72 6.18
CA ASN A 18 -11.03 -7.74 6.19
C ASN A 18 -11.81 -7.70 7.51
N LEU A 19 -12.82 -8.56 7.63
CA LEU A 19 -13.69 -8.62 8.82
C LEU A 19 -12.89 -8.90 10.10
N GLU A 20 -11.93 -9.82 10.05
CA GLU A 20 -11.09 -10.20 11.19
C GLU A 20 -10.25 -9.01 11.67
N ALA A 21 -9.55 -8.33 10.75
CA ALA A 21 -8.77 -7.14 11.05
C ALA A 21 -9.62 -6.02 11.68
N ARG A 22 -10.87 -5.88 11.21
CA ARG A 22 -11.83 -4.90 11.76
C ARG A 22 -12.36 -5.30 13.13
N GLN A 23 -12.55 -6.60 13.39
CA GLN A 23 -12.90 -7.13 14.70
C GLN A 23 -11.75 -6.95 15.70
N ASP A 24 -10.51 -7.10 15.27
CA ASP A 24 -9.35 -6.86 16.13
C ASP A 24 -9.24 -5.37 16.51
N LEU A 25 -9.48 -4.45 15.57
CA LEU A 25 -9.60 -3.02 15.90
C LEU A 25 -10.68 -2.77 16.96
N ARG A 26 -11.81 -3.47 16.88
CA ARG A 26 -12.90 -3.37 17.89
C ARG A 26 -12.47 -3.92 19.23
N LYS A 27 -11.81 -5.09 19.29
CA LYS A 27 -11.30 -5.69 20.54
C LYS A 27 -10.27 -4.79 21.23
N MET A 28 -9.41 -4.15 20.44
CA MET A 28 -8.41 -3.19 20.92
C MET A 28 -8.98 -1.80 21.24
N ASN A 29 -10.28 -1.58 21.01
CA ASN A 29 -10.94 -0.28 21.13
C ASN A 29 -10.27 0.84 20.30
N LEU A 30 -9.73 0.48 19.15
CA LEU A 30 -9.09 1.40 18.23
C LEU A 30 -10.03 1.76 17.08
N ARG A 31 -10.01 3.02 16.63
CA ARG A 31 -10.73 3.52 15.44
C ARG A 31 -12.21 3.11 15.39
N PRO A 32 -13.05 3.56 16.33
CA PRO A 32 -14.46 3.14 16.42
C PRO A 32 -15.25 3.31 15.12
N LYS A 33 -14.91 4.31 14.30
CA LYS A 33 -15.55 4.58 12.99
C LYS A 33 -15.36 3.45 11.97
N LEU A 34 -14.39 2.57 12.19
CA LEU A 34 -14.07 1.45 11.30
C LEU A 34 -14.62 0.11 11.83
N HIS A 35 -15.27 0.08 12.99
CA HIS A 35 -15.80 -1.15 13.55
C HIS A 35 -16.91 -1.71 12.66
N PRO A 36 -16.92 -3.03 12.42
CA PRO A 36 -17.96 -3.67 11.65
C PRO A 36 -19.29 -3.55 12.38
N PHE A 37 -20.37 -3.39 11.63
CA PHE A 37 -21.73 -3.40 12.16
C PHE A 37 -22.61 -4.34 11.36
N THR A 38 -23.59 -4.93 12.04
CA THR A 38 -24.57 -5.82 11.45
C THR A 38 -25.86 -5.02 11.21
N ALA A 39 -26.34 -4.99 9.97
CA ALA A 39 -27.60 -4.35 9.63
C ALA A 39 -28.80 -5.28 9.91
N GLU A 40 -30.02 -4.75 9.82
CA GLU A 40 -31.28 -5.49 10.09
C GLU A 40 -31.45 -6.74 9.23
N ASN A 41 -30.79 -6.79 8.06
CA ASN A 41 -30.78 -7.95 7.16
C ASN A 41 -29.78 -9.06 7.55
N ASN A 42 -29.21 -9.02 8.75
CA ASN A 42 -28.17 -9.92 9.25
C ASN A 42 -26.86 -9.91 8.43
N LYS A 43 -26.64 -8.91 7.55
CA LYS A 43 -25.38 -8.76 6.83
C LYS A 43 -24.43 -7.86 7.61
N THR A 44 -23.18 -8.30 7.72
CA THR A 44 -22.11 -7.50 8.31
C THR A 44 -21.51 -6.56 7.28
N TYR A 45 -21.45 -5.29 7.61
CA TYR A 45 -20.88 -4.24 6.78
C TYR A 45 -19.58 -3.70 7.39
N LEU A 46 -18.63 -3.42 6.52
CA LEU A 46 -17.37 -2.78 6.88
C LEU A 46 -17.43 -1.30 6.41
N PRO A 47 -17.38 -0.34 7.34
CA PRO A 47 -17.32 1.07 6.96
C PRO A 47 -16.11 1.36 6.07
N ALA A 48 -16.27 2.26 5.09
CA ALA A 48 -15.17 2.68 4.23
C ALA A 48 -14.05 3.31 5.05
N ALA A 49 -12.81 2.89 4.82
CA ALA A 49 -11.62 3.50 5.42
C ALA A 49 -11.11 4.65 4.55
N CYS A 50 -10.27 5.52 5.13
CA CYS A 50 -9.67 6.64 4.41
C CYS A 50 -8.76 6.22 3.25
N PHE A 51 -8.30 4.97 3.23
CA PHE A 51 -7.51 4.36 2.16
C PHE A 51 -8.35 3.55 1.17
N THR A 52 -9.68 3.47 1.35
CA THR A 52 -10.55 2.73 0.44
C THR A 52 -10.79 3.55 -0.83
N MET A 53 -10.21 3.11 -1.94
CA MET A 53 -10.40 3.75 -3.24
C MET A 53 -11.81 3.48 -3.77
N THR A 54 -12.45 4.50 -4.29
CA THR A 54 -13.64 4.39 -5.13
C THR A 54 -13.32 3.66 -6.44
N LYS A 55 -14.33 3.22 -7.18
CA LYS A 55 -14.11 2.57 -8.48
C LYS A 55 -13.36 3.47 -9.46
N LYS A 56 -13.67 4.77 -9.46
CA LYS A 56 -12.99 5.75 -10.30
C LYS A 56 -11.51 5.87 -9.93
N GLU A 57 -11.21 6.07 -8.65
CA GLU A 57 -9.82 6.18 -8.16
C GLU A 57 -9.00 4.92 -8.46
N LYS A 58 -9.60 3.72 -8.32
CA LYS A 58 -8.95 2.46 -8.72
C LYS A 58 -8.63 2.44 -10.21
N THR A 59 -9.59 2.87 -11.04
CA THR A 59 -9.38 2.92 -12.49
C THR A 59 -8.30 3.91 -12.85
N ASP A 60 -8.32 5.12 -12.30
CA ASP A 60 -7.33 6.16 -12.55
C ASP A 60 -5.92 5.70 -12.11
N PHE A 61 -5.81 5.11 -10.92
CA PHE A 61 -4.57 4.52 -10.40
C PHE A 61 -4.02 3.42 -11.32
N LEU A 62 -4.87 2.49 -11.73
CA LEU A 62 -4.49 1.37 -12.59
C LEU A 62 -4.18 1.81 -14.01
N GLN A 63 -4.86 2.85 -14.52
CA GLN A 63 -4.59 3.41 -15.83
C GLN A 63 -3.19 3.98 -15.90
N VAL A 64 -2.75 4.69 -14.87
CA VAL A 64 -1.36 5.19 -14.79
C VAL A 64 -0.36 4.03 -14.86
N LEU A 65 -0.57 2.96 -14.09
CA LEU A 65 0.31 1.78 -14.12
C LEU A 65 0.28 1.04 -15.45
N HIS A 66 -0.86 1.01 -16.12
CA HIS A 66 -1.03 0.39 -17.43
C HIS A 66 -0.31 1.16 -18.54
N ASP A 67 -0.37 2.51 -18.50
CA ASP A 67 0.13 3.36 -19.56
C ASP A 67 1.61 3.70 -19.39
N VAL A 68 2.17 3.49 -18.21
CA VAL A 68 3.61 3.71 -17.96
C VAL A 68 4.44 2.80 -18.85
N ARG A 69 5.29 3.43 -19.66
CA ARG A 69 6.33 2.75 -20.44
C ARG A 69 7.67 2.94 -19.74
N VAL A 70 8.30 1.85 -19.41
CA VAL A 70 9.66 1.83 -18.87
C VAL A 70 10.63 1.45 -19.99
N PRO A 71 11.89 1.96 -19.98
CA PRO A 71 12.90 1.60 -20.96
C PRO A 71 13.12 0.08 -21.02
N ASP A 72 13.50 -0.41 -22.19
CA ASP A 72 13.82 -1.81 -22.40
C ASP A 72 14.93 -2.28 -21.43
N GLY A 73 14.73 -3.46 -20.81
CA GLY A 73 15.65 -4.01 -19.83
C GLY A 73 15.52 -3.46 -18.41
N TYR A 74 14.68 -2.42 -18.20
CA TYR A 74 14.50 -1.82 -16.87
C TYR A 74 13.50 -2.56 -16.00
N SER A 75 12.42 -3.07 -16.58
CA SER A 75 11.47 -3.96 -15.90
C SER A 75 10.75 -4.83 -16.92
N SER A 76 10.16 -5.94 -16.44
CA SER A 76 9.12 -6.59 -17.22
C SER A 76 7.94 -5.62 -17.35
N ASN A 77 7.22 -5.74 -18.44
CA ASN A 77 6.11 -4.81 -18.75
C ASN A 77 5.00 -4.89 -17.67
N VAL A 78 5.04 -3.99 -16.68
CA VAL A 78 4.06 -3.89 -15.58
C VAL A 78 2.64 -3.76 -16.13
N SER A 79 2.47 -3.12 -17.27
CA SER A 79 1.19 -2.97 -17.97
C SER A 79 0.47 -4.31 -18.18
N ARG A 80 1.21 -5.39 -18.48
CA ARG A 80 0.63 -6.75 -18.66
C ARG A 80 0.08 -7.35 -17.36
N CYS A 81 0.55 -6.87 -16.22
CA CYS A 81 0.12 -7.33 -14.90
C CYS A 81 -1.14 -6.59 -14.42
N VAL A 82 -1.53 -5.51 -15.10
CA VAL A 82 -2.68 -4.67 -14.75
C VAL A 82 -3.92 -5.16 -15.48
N LYS A 83 -4.97 -5.46 -14.73
CA LYS A 83 -6.28 -5.85 -15.25
C LYS A 83 -7.30 -4.76 -14.95
N LEU A 84 -7.47 -3.84 -15.88
CA LEU A 84 -8.34 -2.66 -15.71
C LEU A 84 -9.80 -3.03 -15.44
N LYS A 85 -10.34 -4.02 -16.15
CA LYS A 85 -11.75 -4.46 -16.00
C LYS A 85 -12.02 -5.04 -14.62
N GLU A 86 -11.07 -5.79 -14.08
CA GLU A 86 -11.15 -6.46 -12.79
C GLU A 86 -10.66 -5.57 -11.63
N CYS A 87 -10.10 -4.41 -11.94
CA CYS A 87 -9.42 -3.51 -10.98
C CYS A 87 -8.39 -4.25 -10.12
N THR A 88 -7.55 -5.08 -10.74
CA THR A 88 -6.53 -5.88 -10.04
C THR A 88 -5.15 -5.79 -10.71
N VAL A 89 -4.12 -6.11 -9.92
CA VAL A 89 -2.74 -6.29 -10.39
C VAL A 89 -2.27 -7.68 -9.95
N GLY A 90 -1.67 -8.43 -10.85
CA GLY A 90 -1.18 -9.77 -10.54
C GLY A 90 -0.07 -10.25 -11.47
N GLY A 91 0.73 -11.20 -10.99
CA GLY A 91 1.83 -11.76 -11.78
C GLY A 91 3.10 -10.91 -11.80
N LEU A 92 3.25 -9.94 -10.88
CA LEU A 92 4.46 -9.16 -10.70
C LEU A 92 5.61 -10.05 -10.23
N LYS A 93 6.76 -9.95 -10.90
CA LYS A 93 8.01 -10.57 -10.45
C LYS A 93 8.65 -9.72 -9.34
N SER A 94 9.63 -10.27 -8.62
CA SER A 94 10.34 -9.55 -7.56
C SER A 94 10.90 -8.22 -8.05
N HIS A 95 11.53 -8.21 -9.20
CA HIS A 95 12.09 -7.00 -9.81
C HIS A 95 11.00 -5.94 -10.12
N ASP A 96 9.84 -6.37 -10.63
CA ASP A 96 8.72 -5.46 -10.90
C ASP A 96 8.18 -4.84 -9.61
N ASN A 97 8.14 -5.62 -8.52
CA ASN A 97 7.75 -5.14 -7.22
C ASN A 97 8.69 -4.03 -6.69
N HIS A 98 10.00 -4.16 -6.94
CA HIS A 98 10.97 -3.12 -6.57
C HIS A 98 10.73 -1.82 -7.35
N ILE A 99 10.57 -1.90 -8.68
CA ILE A 99 10.32 -0.73 -9.53
C ILE A 99 8.99 -0.09 -9.18
N LEU A 100 7.95 -0.91 -8.99
CA LEU A 100 6.65 -0.43 -8.60
C LEU A 100 6.72 0.31 -7.26
N MET A 101 7.37 -0.27 -6.24
CA MET A 101 7.50 0.32 -4.92
C MET A 101 8.28 1.64 -4.95
N GLN A 102 9.42 1.66 -5.64
CA GLN A 102 10.36 2.77 -5.56
C GLN A 102 9.98 3.94 -6.48
N GLN A 103 9.29 3.67 -7.59
CA GLN A 103 9.10 4.66 -8.65
C GLN A 103 7.66 4.82 -9.11
N LEU A 104 6.94 3.74 -9.40
CA LEU A 104 5.63 3.84 -10.03
C LEU A 104 4.51 4.14 -9.04
N LEU A 105 4.58 3.57 -7.84
CA LEU A 105 3.59 3.77 -6.78
C LEU A 105 3.41 5.26 -6.43
N PRO A 106 4.49 6.05 -6.21
CA PRO A 106 4.35 7.48 -5.96
C PRO A 106 3.66 8.24 -7.09
N ILE A 107 3.88 7.83 -8.35
CA ILE A 107 3.27 8.47 -9.51
C ILE A 107 1.79 8.12 -9.59
N ALA A 108 1.45 6.84 -9.44
CA ALA A 108 0.09 6.35 -9.54
C ALA A 108 -0.83 6.80 -8.40
N LEU A 109 -0.27 7.11 -7.22
CA LEU A 109 -1.03 7.61 -6.08
C LEU A 109 -1.39 9.09 -6.16
N ARG A 110 -0.77 9.85 -7.07
CA ARG A 110 -1.05 11.29 -7.20
C ARG A 110 -2.50 11.52 -7.59
N GLY A 111 -3.20 12.30 -6.78
CA GLY A 111 -4.59 12.68 -7.04
C GLY A 111 -5.63 11.57 -6.85
N THR A 112 -5.24 10.39 -6.32
CA THR A 112 -6.18 9.26 -6.12
C THR A 112 -6.75 9.21 -4.70
N LEU A 113 -5.95 9.51 -3.69
CA LEU A 113 -6.33 9.47 -2.27
C LEU A 113 -5.95 10.77 -1.58
N SER A 114 -6.44 10.95 -0.35
CA SER A 114 -6.08 12.10 0.47
C SER A 114 -4.58 12.10 0.82
N ASP A 115 -4.01 13.30 0.97
CA ASP A 115 -2.60 13.49 1.35
C ASP A 115 -2.22 12.74 2.62
N LYS A 116 -3.16 12.59 3.54
CA LYS A 116 -2.97 11.82 4.79
C LYS A 116 -2.55 10.38 4.51
N VAL A 117 -3.08 9.76 3.45
CA VAL A 117 -2.76 8.39 3.06
C VAL A 117 -1.57 8.35 2.10
N VAL A 118 -1.53 9.27 1.16
CA VAL A 118 -0.53 9.29 0.09
C VAL A 118 0.87 9.60 0.63
N ARG A 119 0.97 10.59 1.53
CA ARG A 119 2.28 11.05 2.06
C ARG A 119 3.10 9.93 2.71
N PRO A 120 2.59 9.15 3.69
CA PRO A 120 3.38 8.08 4.29
C PRO A 120 3.75 6.97 3.30
N LEU A 121 2.92 6.69 2.31
CA LEU A 121 3.24 5.73 1.25
C LEU A 121 4.34 6.25 0.32
N MET A 122 4.34 7.54 0.00
CA MET A 122 5.40 8.18 -0.77
C MET A 122 6.72 8.20 0.01
N GLU A 123 6.67 8.47 1.31
CA GLU A 123 7.84 8.44 2.19
C GLU A 123 8.43 7.03 2.30
N LEU A 124 7.56 6.01 2.41
CA LEU A 124 7.98 4.61 2.38
C LEU A 124 8.65 4.25 1.03
N SER A 125 8.08 4.69 -0.08
CA SER A 125 8.68 4.51 -1.42
C SER A 125 10.05 5.17 -1.52
N GLY A 126 10.19 6.39 -0.99
CA GLY A 126 11.47 7.11 -0.89
C GLY A 126 12.49 6.34 -0.04
N PHE A 127 12.08 5.84 1.12
CA PHE A 127 12.94 5.00 1.97
C PHE A 127 13.47 3.78 1.22
N PHE A 128 12.59 3.02 0.54
CA PHE A 128 13.03 1.86 -0.23
C PHE A 128 13.94 2.22 -1.41
N ARG A 129 13.71 3.34 -2.08
CA ARG A 129 14.58 3.82 -3.14
C ARG A 129 15.96 4.16 -2.60
N ASP A 130 16.01 4.85 -1.47
CA ASP A 130 17.25 5.32 -0.87
C ASP A 130 18.07 4.13 -0.32
N ILE A 131 17.45 3.19 0.42
CA ILE A 131 18.17 2.01 0.97
C ILE A 131 18.63 1.02 -0.10
N CYS A 132 17.95 0.97 -1.25
CA CYS A 132 18.34 0.14 -2.39
C CYS A 132 19.28 0.86 -3.37
N SER A 133 19.80 2.03 -3.01
CA SER A 133 20.76 2.76 -3.84
C SER A 133 22.09 2.00 -3.94
N LYS A 134 22.81 2.19 -5.06
CA LYS A 134 24.09 1.51 -5.31
C LYS A 134 25.19 1.92 -4.32
N THR A 135 25.08 3.12 -3.75
CA THR A 135 26.05 3.67 -2.81
C THR A 135 25.29 4.31 -1.67
N LEU A 136 25.57 3.86 -0.44
CA LEU A 136 25.04 4.43 0.80
C LEU A 136 26.21 4.99 1.58
N ARG A 137 26.08 6.24 2.04
CA ARG A 137 27.01 6.84 3.00
C ARG A 137 26.50 6.57 4.41
N VAL A 138 27.40 6.63 5.40
CA VAL A 138 27.01 6.42 6.81
C VAL A 138 25.95 7.43 7.25
N GLU A 139 26.10 8.70 6.85
CA GLU A 139 25.13 9.75 7.19
C GLU A 139 23.73 9.48 6.57
N ASP A 140 23.68 8.82 5.40
CA ASP A 140 22.42 8.43 4.78
C ASP A 140 21.76 7.29 5.56
N LEU A 141 22.54 6.33 6.08
CA LEU A 141 22.03 5.25 6.93
C LEU A 141 21.43 5.80 8.22
N ASP A 142 22.15 6.68 8.93
CA ASP A 142 21.67 7.30 10.16
C ASP A 142 20.35 8.06 9.93
N ARG A 143 20.25 8.77 8.79
CA ARG A 143 19.02 9.47 8.40
C ARG A 143 17.88 8.50 8.13
N LEU A 144 18.13 7.40 7.44
CA LEU A 144 17.12 6.38 7.12
C LEU A 144 16.65 5.66 8.37
N GLU A 145 17.57 5.31 9.29
CA GLU A 145 17.28 4.69 10.57
C GLU A 145 16.35 5.56 11.43
N ASN A 146 16.61 6.86 11.49
CA ASN A 146 15.75 7.80 12.22
C ASN A 146 14.40 8.05 11.55
N ARG A 147 14.29 7.88 10.23
CA ARG A 147 13.08 8.19 9.45
C ARG A 147 12.08 7.04 9.41
N ILE A 148 12.54 5.81 9.32
CA ILE A 148 11.64 4.65 9.13
C ILE A 148 10.66 4.45 10.29
N PRO A 149 11.01 4.64 11.60
CA PRO A 149 10.03 4.56 12.68
C PRO A 149 8.85 5.49 12.49
N ILE A 150 9.14 6.71 12.08
CA ILE A 150 8.12 7.74 11.89
C ILE A 150 7.16 7.34 10.77
N ILE A 151 7.71 6.85 9.64
CA ILE A 151 6.90 6.36 8.50
C ILE A 151 6.00 5.21 8.95
N LEU A 152 6.53 4.24 9.69
CA LEU A 152 5.77 3.08 10.14
C LEU A 152 4.65 3.49 11.11
N CYS A 153 4.92 4.38 12.07
CA CYS A 153 3.90 4.92 12.96
C CYS A 153 2.79 5.65 12.20
N GLN A 154 3.11 6.42 11.18
CA GLN A 154 2.12 7.10 10.33
C GLN A 154 1.26 6.10 9.56
N LEU A 155 1.87 5.06 8.99
CA LEU A 155 1.15 3.99 8.29
C LEU A 155 0.27 3.19 9.25
N GLU A 156 0.75 2.91 10.45
CA GLU A 156 -0.01 2.20 11.48
C GLU A 156 -1.26 2.98 11.92
N GLN A 157 -1.21 4.31 11.90
CA GLN A 157 -2.39 5.15 12.15
C GLN A 157 -3.46 5.03 11.06
N ILE A 158 -3.10 4.56 9.87
CA ILE A 158 -3.96 4.52 8.69
C ILE A 158 -4.45 3.09 8.45
N PHE A 159 -3.53 2.14 8.31
CA PHE A 159 -3.80 0.78 7.89
C PHE A 159 -4.06 -0.15 9.09
N PRO A 160 -4.82 -1.24 8.92
CA PRO A 160 -5.05 -2.22 9.98
C PRO A 160 -3.74 -2.94 10.36
N PRO A 161 -3.63 -3.48 11.59
CA PRO A 161 -2.40 -4.14 12.06
C PRO A 161 -1.86 -5.24 11.15
N GLY A 162 -2.75 -6.02 10.51
CA GLY A 162 -2.36 -7.06 9.57
C GLY A 162 -1.75 -6.55 8.24
N PHE A 163 -1.70 -5.24 8.03
CA PHE A 163 -1.01 -4.63 6.88
C PHE A 163 0.50 -4.80 6.99
N PHE A 164 1.03 -4.76 8.20
CA PHE A 164 2.43 -4.94 8.49
C PHE A 164 2.74 -6.43 8.59
N THR A 165 3.56 -6.93 7.68
CA THR A 165 4.13 -8.27 7.80
C THR A 165 5.37 -8.22 8.68
N ILE A 166 5.76 -9.38 9.24
CA ILE A 166 6.98 -9.57 10.06
C ILE A 166 8.22 -8.91 9.44
N TRP A 167 8.31 -8.83 8.12
CA TRP A 167 9.40 -8.15 7.40
C TRP A 167 9.51 -6.64 7.70
N CYS A 168 8.41 -5.96 7.99
CA CYS A 168 8.47 -4.56 8.41
C CYS A 168 9.03 -4.40 9.82
N ILE A 169 8.93 -5.44 10.65
CA ILE A 169 9.44 -5.46 12.03
C ILE A 169 10.93 -5.82 12.05
N TRP A 170 11.36 -6.75 11.17
CA TRP A 170 12.75 -7.20 11.07
C TRP A 170 13.71 -6.14 10.49
N SER A 171 13.20 -5.14 9.81
CA SER A 171 14.01 -3.99 9.37
C SER A 171 14.40 -3.05 10.53
N TYR A 172 13.96 -3.40 11.75
CA TYR A 172 14.13 -2.62 12.97
C TYR A 172 15.12 -3.23 13.97
N ILE A 173 15.52 -4.47 13.78
CA ILE A 173 16.52 -5.19 14.58
C ILE A 173 17.83 -5.31 13.78
#